data_05eacf9665b5eaedfcafba52e17485ff
#
_entry.id   05eacf9665b5eaedfcafba52e17485ff
#
_cell.length_a   1.000
_cell.length_b   1.000
_cell.length_c   1.000
_cell.angle_alpha   90.00
_cell.angle_beta   90.00
_cell.angle_gamma   90.00
#
_symmetry.space_group_name_H-M   'P 1'
#
loop_
_entity.id
_entity.type
_entity.pdbx_description
1 polymer ?
#
loop_
_entity_poly.entity_id
_entity_poly.type
_entity_poly.pdbx_seq_one_letter_code
_entity_poly.pdbx_strand_id
1 'polypeptide(L)'
;MEEKVLKKSKNGLAMVTLFILLYAAAIAAIIVGSIMGEQAETKAGWIVLIVAGGVYAAIGWIFFIGLKVLKPQEALVLTLFGKYVGTIKEAGFYFVNPFCVAVNPAASTKLNQSGDVTGDGNKLDLASMAGVAGMAIAAGNNSQSANKKISLKIMTLSNSRQKINDCLGNPVEIGIAVMWKVTDTAKAVFNVDNYKEYLSLQCDSALRNIVRMYPYDVAENVDTTGDGIADEGSLRGSSEVVAERIRKEIQGKVADAGLEIIEARITYLAYAPEIAAVMLQRQQASAIVDARKMIVDGAVGMVEMALERLSEKQVIELDEERKAAMVSNLLVVLCGNKDAQPVVNSGSLY
;
A
#
# COMPACT_ATOMS: atom_id res chain seq x y z
N MET A 1 -22.53 7.07 2.54
CA MET A 1 -23.29 6.49 3.67
C MET A 1 -22.51 6.79 4.94
N GLU A 2 -23.12 7.29 6.03
CA GLU A 2 -22.41 7.59 7.27
C GLU A 2 -22.23 6.32 8.11
N GLU A 3 -21.06 6.16 8.71
CA GLU A 3 -20.74 5.01 9.53
C GLU A 3 -21.42 5.10 10.90
N LYS A 4 -22.22 4.10 11.25
CA LYS A 4 -22.84 3.98 12.57
C LYS A 4 -22.04 2.97 13.41
N VAL A 5 -21.16 3.49 14.28
CA VAL A 5 -20.40 2.63 15.21
C VAL A 5 -21.32 2.21 16.35
N LEU A 6 -21.51 0.89 16.48
CA LEU A 6 -22.30 0.30 17.56
C LEU A 6 -21.40 0.17 18.81
N LYS A 7 -21.59 1.07 19.78
CA LYS A 7 -21.05 0.94 21.15
C LYS A 7 -21.88 -0.09 21.93
N LYS A 8 -21.79 -1.36 21.56
CA LYS A 8 -22.51 -2.43 22.25
C LYS A 8 -21.72 -2.88 23.45
N SER A 9 -22.43 -3.13 24.58
CA SER A 9 -21.79 -3.73 25.75
C SER A 9 -21.25 -5.12 25.40
N LYS A 10 -20.06 -5.46 25.91
CA LYS A 10 -19.39 -6.76 25.71
C LYS A 10 -20.09 -7.84 26.54
N ASN A 11 -21.32 -8.14 26.20
CA ASN A 11 -22.20 -9.03 26.95
C ASN A 11 -22.24 -10.47 26.42
N GLY A 12 -21.34 -10.82 25.48
CA GLY A 12 -21.31 -12.17 24.89
C GLY A 12 -21.15 -13.28 25.91
N LEU A 13 -20.28 -13.08 26.94
CA LEU A 13 -20.06 -14.09 27.98
C LEU A 13 -21.34 -14.32 28.81
N ALA A 14 -21.99 -13.24 29.26
CA ALA A 14 -23.23 -13.32 30.02
C ALA A 14 -24.35 -14.00 29.22
N MET A 15 -24.41 -13.75 27.91
CA MET A 15 -25.41 -14.37 27.04
C MET A 15 -25.11 -15.87 26.81
N VAL A 16 -23.84 -16.27 26.67
CA VAL A 16 -23.47 -17.69 26.58
C VAL A 16 -23.86 -18.43 27.84
N THR A 17 -23.53 -17.90 29.02
CA THR A 17 -23.91 -18.53 30.31
C THR A 17 -25.41 -18.65 30.44
N LEU A 18 -26.16 -17.59 30.06
CA LEU A 18 -27.63 -17.62 30.06
C LEU A 18 -28.16 -18.71 29.12
N PHE A 19 -27.65 -18.82 27.90
CA PHE A 19 -28.11 -19.83 26.92
C PHE A 19 -27.80 -21.25 27.39
N ILE A 20 -26.63 -21.48 28.00
CA ILE A 20 -26.26 -22.79 28.57
C ILE A 20 -27.23 -23.15 29.74
N LEU A 21 -27.53 -22.20 30.62
CA LEU A 21 -28.49 -22.43 31.71
C LEU A 21 -29.90 -22.71 31.18
N LEU A 22 -30.33 -22.01 30.13
CA LEU A 22 -31.63 -22.27 29.52
C LEU A 22 -31.71 -23.64 28.85
N TYR A 23 -30.60 -24.08 28.21
CA TYR A 23 -30.50 -25.44 27.66
C TYR A 23 -30.53 -26.51 28.74
N ALA A 24 -29.80 -26.30 29.82
CA ALA A 24 -29.82 -27.21 30.98
C ALA A 24 -31.21 -27.28 31.62
N ALA A 25 -31.89 -26.16 31.73
CA ALA A 25 -33.28 -26.09 32.21
C ALA A 25 -34.28 -26.79 31.26
N ALA A 26 -34.11 -26.63 29.95
CA ALA A 26 -34.95 -27.31 28.95
C ALA A 26 -34.78 -28.86 29.02
N ILE A 27 -33.51 -29.31 29.12
CA ILE A 27 -33.22 -30.76 29.32
C ILE A 27 -33.81 -31.28 30.62
N ALA A 28 -33.63 -30.55 31.72
CA ALA A 28 -34.23 -30.90 33.02
C ALA A 28 -35.78 -30.95 32.95
N ALA A 29 -36.40 -30.01 32.23
CA ALA A 29 -37.86 -29.97 32.03
C ALA A 29 -38.36 -31.21 31.30
N ILE A 30 -37.63 -31.66 30.24
CA ILE A 30 -37.96 -32.90 29.52
C ILE A 30 -37.86 -34.11 30.42
N ILE A 31 -36.75 -34.25 31.19
CA ILE A 31 -36.52 -35.40 32.10
C ILE A 31 -37.54 -35.43 33.19
N VAL A 32 -37.78 -34.31 33.90
CA VAL A 32 -38.73 -34.23 34.98
C VAL A 32 -40.15 -34.45 34.48
N GLY A 33 -40.48 -33.86 33.31
CA GLY A 33 -41.80 -34.03 32.68
C GLY A 33 -42.07 -35.48 32.30
N SER A 34 -41.06 -36.22 31.85
CA SER A 34 -41.23 -37.64 31.49
C SER A 34 -41.41 -38.51 32.73
N ILE A 35 -40.59 -38.33 33.79
CA ILE A 35 -40.65 -39.14 35.00
C ILE A 35 -41.92 -38.86 35.81
N MET A 36 -42.26 -37.57 36.01
CA MET A 36 -43.44 -37.24 36.84
C MET A 36 -44.75 -37.34 36.06
N GLY A 37 -44.71 -37.22 34.74
CA GLY A 37 -45.89 -37.41 33.86
C GLY A 37 -46.43 -38.84 33.84
N GLU A 38 -45.58 -39.85 34.13
CA GLU A 38 -45.97 -41.24 34.25
C GLU A 38 -46.75 -41.52 35.56
N GLN A 39 -46.46 -40.74 36.63
CA GLN A 39 -47.00 -40.98 37.96
C GLN A 39 -48.22 -40.08 38.28
N ALA A 40 -48.52 -39.07 37.48
CA ALA A 40 -49.52 -38.04 37.78
C ALA A 40 -50.90 -38.40 37.19
N GLU A 41 -51.96 -38.21 37.99
CA GLU A 41 -53.38 -38.37 37.53
C GLU A 41 -53.74 -37.35 36.40
N THR A 42 -53.16 -36.14 36.40
CA THR A 42 -53.36 -35.14 35.35
C THR A 42 -52.10 -35.01 34.46
N LYS A 43 -52.13 -35.64 33.29
CA LYS A 43 -50.96 -35.69 32.37
C LYS A 43 -50.78 -34.40 31.55
N ALA A 44 -51.77 -33.53 31.45
CA ALA A 44 -51.75 -32.38 30.54
C ALA A 44 -50.62 -31.36 30.83
N GLY A 45 -50.36 -31.03 32.12
CA GLY A 45 -49.32 -30.08 32.51
C GLY A 45 -47.88 -30.56 32.19
N TRP A 46 -47.64 -31.86 32.40
CA TRP A 46 -46.36 -32.48 32.17
C TRP A 46 -46.06 -32.62 30.64
N ILE A 47 -47.06 -32.87 29.83
CA ILE A 47 -46.95 -32.91 28.37
C ILE A 47 -46.54 -31.52 27.84
N VAL A 48 -47.16 -30.42 28.33
CA VAL A 48 -46.80 -29.06 27.98
C VAL A 48 -45.33 -28.77 28.32
N LEU A 49 -44.83 -29.22 29.43
CA LEU A 49 -43.47 -29.02 29.89
C LEU A 49 -42.47 -29.76 29.00
N ILE A 50 -42.77 -30.98 28.56
CA ILE A 50 -41.95 -31.79 27.63
C ILE A 50 -41.93 -31.12 26.26
N VAL A 51 -43.09 -30.68 25.74
CA VAL A 51 -43.23 -30.02 24.46
C VAL A 51 -42.49 -28.69 24.44
N ALA A 52 -42.62 -27.86 25.48
CA ALA A 52 -41.89 -26.60 25.59
C ALA A 52 -40.37 -26.78 25.64
N GLY A 53 -39.89 -27.76 26.41
CA GLY A 53 -38.47 -28.14 26.47
C GLY A 53 -37.95 -28.63 25.12
N GLY A 54 -38.72 -29.46 24.43
CA GLY A 54 -38.38 -29.98 23.09
C GLY A 54 -38.31 -28.90 22.03
N VAL A 55 -39.30 -27.99 22.01
CA VAL A 55 -39.28 -26.83 21.08
C VAL A 55 -38.10 -25.93 21.34
N TYR A 56 -37.79 -25.64 22.61
CA TYR A 56 -36.61 -24.84 22.94
C TYR A 56 -35.32 -25.54 22.55
N ALA A 57 -35.17 -26.85 22.79
CA ALA A 57 -34.01 -27.61 22.40
C ALA A 57 -33.81 -27.61 20.87
N ALA A 58 -34.91 -27.66 20.10
CA ALA A 58 -34.88 -27.61 18.64
C ALA A 58 -34.51 -26.25 18.07
N ILE A 59 -34.96 -25.14 18.68
CA ILE A 59 -34.82 -23.78 18.10
C ILE A 59 -33.71 -22.99 18.80
N GLY A 60 -33.41 -23.31 20.07
CA GLY A 60 -32.51 -22.49 20.91
C GLY A 60 -31.07 -22.39 20.39
N TRP A 61 -30.61 -23.31 19.56
CA TRP A 61 -29.28 -23.25 18.94
C TRP A 61 -29.10 -22.03 18.03
N ILE A 62 -30.19 -21.46 17.49
CA ILE A 62 -30.16 -20.28 16.62
C ILE A 62 -29.57 -19.07 17.38
N PHE A 63 -29.81 -18.98 18.68
CA PHE A 63 -29.25 -17.88 19.50
C PHE A 63 -27.73 -17.92 19.59
N PHE A 64 -27.11 -19.10 19.52
CA PHE A 64 -25.65 -19.22 19.51
C PHE A 64 -25.01 -18.66 18.24
N ILE A 65 -25.73 -18.61 17.11
CA ILE A 65 -25.26 -18.00 15.84
C ILE A 65 -25.00 -16.52 16.02
N GLY A 66 -25.73 -15.85 16.94
CA GLY A 66 -25.56 -14.43 17.26
C GLY A 66 -24.29 -14.08 18.03
N LEU A 67 -23.53 -15.05 18.51
CA LEU A 67 -22.28 -14.83 19.22
C LEU A 67 -21.15 -14.57 18.26
N LYS A 68 -20.48 -13.43 18.42
CA LYS A 68 -19.37 -12.99 17.55
C LYS A 68 -18.17 -12.57 18.40
N VAL A 69 -17.01 -13.11 18.06
CA VAL A 69 -15.72 -12.74 18.65
C VAL A 69 -15.01 -11.80 17.68
N LEU A 70 -14.57 -10.64 18.17
CA LEU A 70 -13.84 -9.65 17.41
C LEU A 70 -12.45 -9.46 18.03
N LYS A 71 -11.41 -9.63 17.22
CA LYS A 71 -10.02 -9.41 17.65
C LYS A 71 -9.69 -7.91 17.61
N PRO A 72 -8.63 -7.47 18.30
CA PRO A 72 -8.11 -6.11 18.15
C PRO A 72 -7.82 -5.76 16.69
N GLN A 73 -8.17 -4.54 16.28
CA GLN A 73 -7.97 -4.04 14.91
C GLN A 73 -8.76 -4.83 13.83
N GLU A 74 -9.88 -5.42 14.22
CA GLU A 74 -10.86 -5.98 13.29
C GLU A 74 -12.18 -5.21 13.41
N ALA A 75 -12.89 -5.09 12.30
CA ALA A 75 -14.25 -4.52 12.27
C ALA A 75 -15.23 -5.54 11.70
N LEU A 76 -16.48 -5.46 12.16
CA LEU A 76 -17.56 -6.29 11.67
C LEU A 76 -18.71 -5.39 11.23
N VAL A 77 -18.97 -5.33 9.94
CA VAL A 77 -20.09 -4.60 9.34
C VAL A 77 -21.31 -5.51 9.30
N LEU A 78 -22.38 -5.07 9.94
CA LEU A 78 -23.60 -5.86 10.13
C LEU A 78 -24.76 -5.32 9.29
N THR A 79 -25.40 -6.23 8.57
CA THR A 79 -26.64 -5.97 7.84
C THR A 79 -27.75 -6.90 8.33
N LEU A 80 -28.96 -6.39 8.38
CA LEU A 80 -30.17 -7.14 8.71
C LEU A 80 -31.14 -7.04 7.54
N PHE A 81 -31.43 -8.14 6.88
CA PHE A 81 -32.31 -8.19 5.69
C PHE A 81 -31.95 -7.11 4.65
N GLY A 82 -30.64 -6.92 4.37
CA GLY A 82 -30.15 -5.94 3.41
C GLY A 82 -30.02 -4.50 3.93
N LYS A 83 -30.53 -4.19 5.13
CA LYS A 83 -30.35 -2.86 5.74
C LYS A 83 -29.10 -2.81 6.60
N TYR A 84 -28.29 -1.76 6.46
CA TYR A 84 -27.14 -1.52 7.32
C TYR A 84 -27.58 -1.21 8.76
N VAL A 85 -27.14 -2.02 9.71
CA VAL A 85 -27.45 -1.87 11.14
C VAL A 85 -26.36 -1.06 11.85
N GLY A 86 -25.12 -1.32 11.52
CA GLY A 86 -23.96 -0.66 12.10
C GLY A 86 -22.70 -1.52 12.07
N THR A 87 -21.61 -0.94 12.51
CA THR A 87 -20.29 -1.56 12.57
C THR A 87 -19.79 -1.71 14.00
N ILE A 88 -19.19 -2.85 14.33
CA ILE A 88 -18.49 -3.07 15.60
C ILE A 88 -16.99 -3.00 15.32
N LYS A 89 -16.27 -2.07 15.99
CA LYS A 89 -14.81 -1.87 15.83
C LYS A 89 -14.00 -2.27 17.06
N GLU A 90 -14.63 -2.34 18.23
CA GLU A 90 -13.92 -2.68 19.45
C GLU A 90 -13.71 -4.20 19.58
N ALA A 91 -12.55 -4.61 20.08
CA ALA A 91 -12.29 -6.00 20.38
C ALA A 91 -13.13 -6.51 21.54
N GLY A 92 -13.68 -7.70 21.44
CA GLY A 92 -14.48 -8.28 22.47
C GLY A 92 -15.35 -9.43 22.01
N PHE A 93 -16.14 -9.93 22.95
CA PHE A 93 -17.14 -10.97 22.72
C PHE A 93 -18.53 -10.37 22.82
N TYR A 94 -19.26 -10.42 21.72
CA TYR A 94 -20.54 -9.74 21.53
C TYR A 94 -21.66 -10.71 21.21
N PHE A 95 -22.84 -10.40 21.71
CA PHE A 95 -24.07 -10.99 21.23
C PHE A 95 -24.77 -10.00 20.30
N VAL A 96 -24.99 -10.45 19.09
CA VAL A 96 -25.68 -9.68 18.01
C VAL A 96 -26.92 -10.47 17.61
N ASN A 97 -27.92 -9.79 17.05
CA ASN A 97 -29.09 -10.47 16.52
C ASN A 97 -28.65 -11.63 15.58
N PRO A 98 -29.12 -12.87 15.82
CA PRO A 98 -28.74 -14.04 15.01
C PRO A 98 -28.97 -13.89 13.52
N PHE A 99 -29.95 -13.07 13.13
CA PHE A 99 -30.30 -12.80 11.73
C PHE A 99 -29.41 -11.75 11.05
N CYS A 100 -28.50 -11.10 11.83
CA CYS A 100 -27.53 -10.17 11.24
C CYS A 100 -26.43 -10.93 10.51
N VAL A 101 -26.22 -10.55 9.27
CA VAL A 101 -25.15 -11.08 8.42
C VAL A 101 -23.99 -10.10 8.37
N ALA A 102 -22.77 -10.62 8.53
CA ALA A 102 -21.55 -9.84 8.33
C ALA A 102 -21.24 -9.75 6.84
N VAL A 103 -20.90 -8.56 6.35
CA VAL A 103 -20.61 -8.30 4.95
C VAL A 103 -19.18 -7.79 4.81
N ASN A 104 -18.42 -8.42 3.92
CA ASN A 104 -17.12 -7.97 3.46
C ASN A 104 -16.97 -8.35 1.98
N PRO A 105 -17.17 -7.45 1.04
CA PRO A 105 -17.14 -7.76 -0.39
C PRO A 105 -15.72 -8.13 -0.87
N ALA A 106 -14.68 -7.59 -0.23
CA ALA A 106 -13.30 -7.87 -0.57
C ALA A 106 -12.71 -9.10 0.16
N ALA A 107 -13.55 -9.95 0.78
CA ALA A 107 -13.09 -11.09 1.58
C ALA A 107 -12.34 -12.16 0.76
N SER A 108 -12.70 -12.32 -0.52
CA SER A 108 -12.10 -13.30 -1.45
C SER A 108 -10.93 -12.74 -2.26
N THR A 109 -10.74 -11.42 -2.26
CA THR A 109 -9.75 -10.76 -3.12
C THR A 109 -8.36 -10.83 -2.53
N LYS A 110 -7.43 -11.43 -3.28
CA LYS A 110 -6.00 -11.51 -2.96
C LYS A 110 -5.22 -10.65 -3.95
N LEU A 111 -4.60 -9.58 -3.46
CA LEU A 111 -3.83 -8.63 -4.28
C LEU A 111 -2.36 -8.56 -3.84
N ASN A 112 -1.75 -9.67 -3.39
CA ASN A 112 -0.39 -9.67 -2.84
C ASN A 112 -0.17 -8.60 -1.76
N GLN A 113 -1.17 -8.40 -0.92
CA GLN A 113 -1.15 -7.42 0.16
C GLN A 113 -0.79 -8.09 1.48
N SER A 114 -0.13 -7.36 2.37
CA SER A 114 0.18 -7.84 3.73
C SER A 114 -1.06 -8.16 4.57
N GLY A 115 -2.23 -7.63 4.20
CA GLY A 115 -3.52 -7.91 4.83
C GLY A 115 -4.32 -9.04 4.18
N ASP A 116 -3.79 -9.68 3.14
CA ASP A 116 -4.36 -10.88 2.57
C ASP A 116 -4.06 -12.06 3.49
N VAL A 117 -4.75 -12.11 4.63
CA VAL A 117 -4.68 -13.24 5.54
C VAL A 117 -5.25 -14.44 4.78
N THR A 118 -4.36 -15.23 4.19
CA THR A 118 -4.63 -16.64 4.02
C THR A 118 -5.07 -17.11 5.38
N GLY A 119 -6.33 -17.54 5.51
CA GLY A 119 -6.80 -18.12 6.74
C GLY A 119 -5.86 -19.25 7.14
N ASP A 120 -4.85 -18.89 7.89
CA ASP A 120 -4.02 -19.81 8.64
C ASP A 120 -4.85 -20.24 9.85
N GLY A 121 -5.94 -20.94 9.54
CA GLY A 121 -6.46 -21.92 10.44
C GLY A 121 -5.45 -23.04 10.36
N ASN A 122 -4.59 -23.16 11.36
CA ASN A 122 -4.05 -24.44 11.76
C ASN A 122 -5.23 -25.44 11.86
N LYS A 123 -5.69 -25.92 10.74
CA LYS A 123 -6.24 -27.25 10.66
C LYS A 123 -5.01 -28.12 10.87
N LEU A 124 -4.74 -28.46 12.13
CA LEU A 124 -4.14 -29.75 12.40
C LEU A 124 -4.75 -30.69 11.38
N ASP A 125 -3.92 -31.18 10.46
CA ASP A 125 -4.26 -32.23 9.52
C ASP A 125 -4.64 -33.49 10.31
N LEU A 126 -5.82 -33.44 10.92
CA LEU A 126 -6.47 -34.61 11.50
C LEU A 126 -6.94 -35.54 10.38
N ALA A 127 -6.94 -35.05 9.12
CA ALA A 127 -7.25 -35.86 7.93
C ALA A 127 -6.07 -36.76 7.51
N SER A 128 -4.84 -36.47 7.95
CA SER A 128 -3.69 -37.35 7.65
C SER A 128 -3.53 -38.50 8.65
N MET A 129 -4.26 -38.52 9.77
CA MET A 129 -4.26 -39.64 10.72
C MET A 129 -5.47 -40.58 10.62
N ALA A 130 -6.47 -40.25 9.80
CA ALA A 130 -7.59 -41.15 9.51
C ALA A 130 -7.44 -41.76 8.12
N GLY A 131 -6.34 -42.45 7.91
CA GLY A 131 -6.31 -43.50 6.88
C GLY A 131 -7.23 -44.62 7.31
N VAL A 132 -8.20 -44.92 6.47
CA VAL A 132 -9.20 -46.03 6.50
C VAL A 132 -10.59 -45.55 6.91
N ALA A 133 -11.33 -45.16 5.95
CA ALA A 133 -12.66 -45.62 5.59
C ALA A 133 -13.23 -44.72 4.52
N GLY A 134 -13.29 -45.24 3.30
CA GLY A 134 -13.83 -44.54 2.15
C GLY A 134 -15.28 -44.16 2.34
N MET A 135 -15.55 -42.94 1.94
CA MET A 135 -16.67 -42.65 1.04
C MET A 135 -16.45 -41.23 0.53
N ALA A 136 -15.95 -41.15 -0.70
CA ALA A 136 -15.88 -39.94 -1.46
C ALA A 136 -17.29 -39.38 -1.65
N ILE A 137 -17.63 -38.31 -0.96
CA ILE A 137 -18.59 -37.36 -1.48
C ILE A 137 -17.75 -36.26 -2.13
N ALA A 138 -17.53 -36.45 -3.43
CA ALA A 138 -17.09 -35.41 -4.31
C ALA A 138 -18.16 -34.31 -4.31
N ALA A 139 -17.97 -33.28 -3.52
CA ALA A 139 -18.60 -32.02 -3.72
C ALA A 139 -17.45 -30.99 -3.76
N GLY A 140 -17.01 -30.73 -4.97
CA GLY A 140 -16.17 -29.59 -5.25
C GLY A 140 -16.84 -28.33 -4.75
N ASN A 141 -16.28 -27.74 -3.73
CA ASN A 141 -16.29 -26.32 -3.46
C ASN A 141 -15.26 -26.10 -2.35
N ASN A 142 -14.04 -25.79 -2.75
CA ASN A 142 -13.10 -25.11 -1.90
C ASN A 142 -13.65 -23.70 -1.56
N SER A 143 -14.77 -23.66 -0.86
CA SER A 143 -15.23 -22.47 -0.15
C SER A 143 -14.31 -22.32 1.05
N GLN A 144 -13.10 -21.81 0.82
CA GLN A 144 -12.37 -21.15 1.89
C GLN A 144 -13.36 -20.15 2.48
N SER A 145 -13.78 -20.40 3.71
CA SER A 145 -14.70 -19.54 4.46
C SER A 145 -14.10 -18.13 4.45
N ALA A 146 -14.51 -17.31 3.48
CA ALA A 146 -14.01 -15.97 3.29
C ALA A 146 -14.21 -15.21 4.59
N ASN A 147 -13.15 -14.66 5.15
CA ASN A 147 -13.21 -13.95 6.42
C ASN A 147 -14.08 -12.69 6.26
N LYS A 148 -15.28 -12.72 6.80
CA LYS A 148 -16.26 -11.62 6.71
C LYS A 148 -15.88 -10.40 7.57
N LYS A 149 -14.76 -10.46 8.28
CA LYS A 149 -14.24 -9.35 9.08
C LYS A 149 -13.33 -8.47 8.23
N ILE A 150 -13.31 -7.18 8.52
CA ILE A 150 -12.47 -6.18 7.85
C ILE A 150 -11.30 -5.87 8.77
N SER A 151 -10.09 -5.92 8.26
CA SER A 151 -8.89 -5.50 8.99
C SER A 151 -8.81 -3.97 9.02
N LEU A 152 -8.58 -3.41 10.21
CA LEU A 152 -8.30 -1.99 10.41
C LEU A 152 -6.79 -1.72 10.55
N LYS A 153 -5.97 -2.76 10.43
CA LYS A 153 -4.51 -2.65 10.49
C LYS A 153 -3.99 -1.92 9.26
N ILE A 154 -2.80 -1.38 9.39
CA ILE A 154 -2.06 -0.86 8.24
C ILE A 154 -1.71 -2.04 7.33
N MET A 155 -2.07 -1.93 6.07
CA MET A 155 -1.82 -2.92 5.03
C MET A 155 -0.93 -2.29 3.97
N THR A 156 -0.11 -3.10 3.31
CA THR A 156 0.76 -2.65 2.22
C THR A 156 0.31 -3.28 0.92
N LEU A 157 -0.06 -2.46 -0.04
CA LEU A 157 -0.29 -2.85 -1.42
C LEU A 157 1.00 -2.62 -2.21
N SER A 158 1.53 -3.68 -2.82
CA SER A 158 2.64 -3.58 -3.76
C SER A 158 2.09 -3.75 -5.17
N ASN A 159 2.03 -2.65 -5.93
CA ASN A 159 1.65 -2.73 -7.32
C ASN A 159 2.79 -3.27 -8.17
N SER A 160 2.45 -4.07 -9.16
CA SER A 160 3.39 -4.60 -10.13
C SER A 160 4.05 -3.46 -10.91
N ARG A 161 5.23 -3.73 -11.43
CA ARG A 161 5.94 -2.80 -12.31
C ARG A 161 5.08 -2.48 -13.53
N GLN A 162 4.93 -1.20 -13.81
CA GLN A 162 4.18 -0.72 -14.96
C GLN A 162 5.10 0.05 -15.89
N LYS A 163 4.90 -0.15 -17.20
CA LYS A 163 5.57 0.62 -18.24
C LYS A 163 4.74 1.86 -18.54
N ILE A 164 5.32 3.04 -18.29
CA ILE A 164 4.67 4.34 -18.46
C ILE A 164 5.66 5.26 -19.14
N ASN A 165 5.19 6.15 -20.02
CA ASN A 165 6.05 7.16 -20.60
C ASN A 165 6.17 8.35 -19.63
N ASP A 166 7.39 8.85 -19.47
CA ASP A 166 7.67 10.10 -18.75
C ASP A 166 7.18 11.34 -19.54
N CYS A 167 7.41 12.54 -19.00
CA CYS A 167 7.00 13.78 -19.69
C CYS A 167 7.71 14.02 -21.02
N LEU A 168 8.88 13.40 -21.23
CA LEU A 168 9.66 13.48 -22.48
C LEU A 168 9.29 12.38 -23.49
N GLY A 169 8.35 11.50 -23.11
CA GLY A 169 7.93 10.37 -23.93
C GLY A 169 8.82 9.12 -23.80
N ASN A 170 9.79 9.11 -22.91
CA ASN A 170 10.63 7.94 -22.68
C ASN A 170 9.88 6.88 -21.89
N PRO A 171 9.85 5.62 -22.33
CA PRO A 171 9.23 4.54 -21.55
C PRO A 171 10.07 4.20 -20.34
N VAL A 172 9.46 4.29 -19.15
CA VAL A 172 10.03 3.93 -17.86
C VAL A 172 9.22 2.82 -17.21
N GLU A 173 9.89 1.92 -16.49
CA GLU A 173 9.26 0.95 -15.64
C GLU A 173 9.28 1.43 -14.20
N ILE A 174 8.11 1.53 -13.60
CA ILE A 174 7.95 2.02 -12.24
C ILE A 174 7.03 1.08 -11.43
N GLY A 175 7.41 0.84 -10.18
CA GLY A 175 6.61 0.12 -9.19
C GLY A 175 6.46 0.95 -7.93
N ILE A 176 5.31 0.83 -7.26
CA ILE A 176 5.04 1.52 -6.01
C ILE A 176 4.57 0.55 -4.92
N ALA A 177 4.87 0.89 -3.68
CA ALA A 177 4.26 0.32 -2.51
C ALA A 177 3.43 1.40 -1.79
N VAL A 178 2.18 1.08 -1.48
CA VAL A 178 1.24 1.99 -0.85
C VAL A 178 0.83 1.41 0.50
N MET A 179 1.08 2.14 1.57
CA MET A 179 0.61 1.81 2.91
C MET A 179 -0.72 2.49 3.17
N TRP A 180 -1.73 1.70 3.53
CA TRP A 180 -3.10 2.15 3.66
C TRP A 180 -3.83 1.43 4.79
N LYS A 181 -4.94 2.01 5.25
CA LYS A 181 -5.87 1.41 6.21
C LYS A 181 -7.30 1.78 5.90
N VAL A 182 -8.24 1.00 6.43
CA VAL A 182 -9.68 1.32 6.38
C VAL A 182 -10.03 2.20 7.57
N THR A 183 -10.55 3.40 7.32
CA THR A 183 -11.02 4.34 8.35
C THR A 183 -12.53 4.29 8.49
N ASP A 184 -13.26 4.29 7.38
CA ASP A 184 -14.72 4.19 7.33
C ASP A 184 -15.14 2.88 6.67
N THR A 185 -15.54 1.93 7.50
CA THR A 185 -15.92 0.59 7.03
C THR A 185 -17.25 0.58 6.29
N ALA A 186 -18.17 1.52 6.58
CA ALA A 186 -19.43 1.61 5.88
C ALA A 186 -19.22 2.09 4.44
N LYS A 187 -18.36 3.10 4.24
CA LYS A 187 -17.98 3.54 2.90
C LYS A 187 -17.25 2.44 2.13
N ALA A 188 -16.32 1.74 2.78
CA ALA A 188 -15.55 0.68 2.14
C ALA A 188 -16.41 -0.51 1.66
N VAL A 189 -17.54 -0.77 2.33
CA VAL A 189 -18.43 -1.90 2.00
C VAL A 189 -19.56 -1.52 1.05
N PHE A 190 -20.06 -0.29 1.13
CA PHE A 190 -21.31 0.10 0.44
C PHE A 190 -21.12 1.13 -0.66
N ASN A 191 -20.02 1.89 -0.69
CA ASN A 191 -19.80 2.87 -1.74
C ASN A 191 -19.05 2.26 -2.94
N VAL A 192 -18.32 1.16 -2.72
CA VAL A 192 -17.56 0.46 -3.77
C VAL A 192 -17.79 -1.05 -3.65
N ASP A 193 -17.84 -1.74 -4.79
CA ASP A 193 -18.07 -3.20 -4.79
C ASP A 193 -16.91 -3.97 -4.15
N ASN A 194 -15.67 -3.55 -4.43
CA ASN A 194 -14.47 -4.18 -3.90
C ASN A 194 -13.41 -3.11 -3.62
N TYR A 195 -13.30 -2.70 -2.37
CA TYR A 195 -12.40 -1.62 -1.99
C TYR A 195 -10.91 -1.94 -2.20
N LYS A 196 -10.50 -3.20 -2.19
CA LYS A 196 -9.12 -3.61 -2.45
C LYS A 196 -8.77 -3.44 -3.94
N GLU A 197 -9.62 -3.96 -4.81
CA GLU A 197 -9.45 -3.84 -6.25
C GLU A 197 -9.57 -2.39 -6.70
N TYR A 198 -10.54 -1.67 -6.15
CA TYR A 198 -10.70 -0.24 -6.36
C TYR A 198 -9.42 0.53 -6.01
N LEU A 199 -8.82 0.26 -4.84
CA LEU A 199 -7.55 0.86 -4.44
C LEU A 199 -6.44 0.58 -5.44
N SER A 200 -6.28 -0.68 -5.88
CA SER A 200 -5.24 -1.05 -6.85
C SER A 200 -5.38 -0.30 -8.16
N LEU A 201 -6.60 -0.22 -8.69
CA LEU A 201 -6.90 0.53 -9.93
C LEU A 201 -6.66 2.04 -9.78
N GLN A 202 -7.01 2.62 -8.62
CA GLN A 202 -6.74 4.04 -8.37
C GLN A 202 -5.24 4.32 -8.17
N CYS A 203 -4.49 3.39 -7.57
CA CYS A 203 -3.03 3.48 -7.49
C CYS A 203 -2.39 3.49 -8.89
N ASP A 204 -2.82 2.61 -9.78
CA ASP A 204 -2.33 2.54 -11.16
C ASP A 204 -2.65 3.83 -11.94
N SER A 205 -3.87 4.33 -11.77
CA SER A 205 -4.30 5.57 -12.42
C SER A 205 -3.52 6.79 -11.93
N ALA A 206 -3.34 6.91 -10.60
CA ALA A 206 -2.60 8.02 -9.99
C ALA A 206 -1.12 7.98 -10.39
N LEU A 207 -0.50 6.78 -10.35
CA LEU A 207 0.87 6.59 -10.76
C LEU A 207 1.08 7.06 -12.20
N ARG A 208 0.22 6.65 -13.11
CA ARG A 208 0.28 7.02 -14.53
C ARG A 208 0.13 8.52 -14.74
N ASN A 209 -0.76 9.17 -13.98
CA ASN A 209 -0.96 10.63 -14.08
C ASN A 209 0.29 11.39 -13.62
N ILE A 210 0.85 11.00 -12.46
CA ILE A 210 2.00 11.72 -11.89
C ILE A 210 3.27 11.47 -12.69
N VAL A 211 3.55 10.23 -13.12
CA VAL A 211 4.77 9.90 -13.89
C VAL A 211 4.86 10.70 -15.20
N ARG A 212 3.74 10.97 -15.84
CA ARG A 212 3.69 11.78 -17.05
C ARG A 212 4.05 13.25 -16.86
N MET A 213 4.08 13.74 -15.63
CA MET A 213 4.42 15.13 -15.32
C MET A 213 5.92 15.32 -15.09
N TYR A 214 6.65 14.24 -14.81
CA TYR A 214 8.07 14.30 -14.46
C TYR A 214 8.95 13.62 -15.51
N PRO A 215 10.16 14.16 -15.78
CA PRO A 215 11.19 13.42 -16.50
C PRO A 215 11.78 12.32 -15.60
N TYR A 216 12.32 11.29 -16.20
CA TYR A 216 13.04 10.24 -15.45
C TYR A 216 14.25 10.80 -14.70
N ASP A 217 15.06 11.59 -15.40
CA ASP A 217 16.27 12.22 -14.88
C ASP A 217 16.18 13.74 -15.10
N VAL A 218 17.12 14.48 -14.55
CA VAL A 218 17.15 15.96 -14.68
C VAL A 218 17.04 16.36 -16.13
N ALA A 219 16.07 17.21 -16.43
CA ALA A 219 15.87 17.81 -17.75
C ALA A 219 15.82 19.32 -17.58
N GLU A 220 16.67 20.03 -18.33
CA GLU A 220 16.66 21.49 -18.35
C GLU A 220 15.31 22.00 -18.91
N ASN A 221 14.79 23.07 -18.32
CA ASN A 221 13.58 23.77 -18.77
C ASN A 221 12.25 22.98 -18.67
N VAL A 222 12.13 22.03 -17.74
CA VAL A 222 10.87 21.34 -17.45
C VAL A 222 10.31 21.87 -16.12
N ASP A 223 9.14 22.49 -16.18
CA ASP A 223 8.35 22.86 -15.01
C ASP A 223 7.52 21.66 -14.57
N THR A 224 7.88 21.08 -13.40
CA THR A 224 7.18 19.94 -12.83
C THR A 224 6.24 20.35 -11.68
N THR A 225 6.37 21.58 -11.20
CA THR A 225 5.52 22.13 -10.14
C THR A 225 4.29 22.84 -10.67
N GLY A 226 4.33 23.33 -11.90
CA GLY A 226 3.28 24.11 -12.53
C GLY A 226 3.22 25.56 -12.06
N ASP A 227 4.32 26.07 -11.50
CA ASP A 227 4.43 27.47 -11.06
C ASP A 227 5.01 28.41 -12.12
N GLY A 228 5.32 27.87 -13.30
CA GLY A 228 5.90 28.62 -14.43
C GLY A 228 7.42 28.78 -14.34
N ILE A 229 8.06 28.20 -13.34
CA ILE A 229 9.51 28.19 -13.18
C ILE A 229 9.99 26.76 -13.46
N ALA A 230 10.98 26.63 -14.37
CA ALA A 230 11.59 25.32 -14.61
C ALA A 230 12.30 24.85 -13.34
N ASP A 231 11.83 23.74 -12.77
CA ASP A 231 12.44 23.14 -11.60
C ASP A 231 13.28 21.91 -12.01
N GLU A 232 14.22 21.54 -11.15
CA GLU A 232 15.08 20.37 -11.37
C GLU A 232 14.39 19.07 -10.94
N GLY A 233 13.04 19.07 -10.80
CA GLY A 233 12.29 17.90 -10.36
C GLY A 233 12.39 16.75 -11.35
N SER A 234 12.78 15.57 -10.88
CA SER A 234 12.81 14.35 -11.66
C SER A 234 12.31 13.15 -10.85
N LEU A 235 11.86 12.09 -11.52
CA LEU A 235 11.43 10.86 -10.85
C LEU A 235 12.55 10.27 -9.99
N ARG A 236 13.80 10.38 -10.44
CA ARG A 236 14.98 9.86 -9.75
C ARG A 236 15.49 10.80 -8.65
N GLY A 237 15.62 12.09 -8.94
CA GLY A 237 16.22 13.07 -8.02
C GLY A 237 15.26 13.52 -6.92
N SER A 238 13.95 13.62 -7.24
CA SER A 238 12.91 14.14 -6.35
C SER A 238 11.92 13.06 -5.93
N SER A 239 12.38 11.82 -5.75
CA SER A 239 11.53 10.66 -5.49
C SER A 239 10.58 10.82 -4.29
N GLU A 240 10.99 11.53 -3.24
CA GLU A 240 10.15 11.81 -2.06
C GLU A 240 9.01 12.77 -2.38
N VAL A 241 9.28 13.84 -3.13
CA VAL A 241 8.27 14.82 -3.56
C VAL A 241 7.25 14.16 -4.49
N VAL A 242 7.74 13.34 -5.43
CA VAL A 242 6.90 12.57 -6.34
C VAL A 242 6.04 11.57 -5.58
N ALA A 243 6.61 10.85 -4.61
CA ALA A 243 5.88 9.90 -3.77
C ALA A 243 4.76 10.59 -2.97
N GLU A 244 5.03 11.78 -2.41
CA GLU A 244 4.01 12.54 -1.69
C GLU A 244 2.89 13.05 -2.62
N ARG A 245 3.21 13.46 -3.85
CA ARG A 245 2.19 13.81 -4.86
C ARG A 245 1.34 12.59 -5.24
N ILE A 246 1.98 11.42 -5.46
CA ILE A 246 1.27 10.16 -5.69
C ILE A 246 0.34 9.85 -4.52
N ARG A 247 0.81 9.96 -3.27
CA ARG A 247 0.01 9.76 -2.08
C ARG A 247 -1.24 10.65 -2.05
N LYS A 248 -1.06 11.97 -2.32
CA LYS A 248 -2.17 12.94 -2.34
C LYS A 248 -3.19 12.63 -3.46
N GLU A 249 -2.70 12.30 -4.63
CA GLU A 249 -3.55 11.95 -5.78
C GLU A 249 -4.37 10.69 -5.48
N ILE A 250 -3.74 9.63 -4.93
CA ILE A 250 -4.46 8.42 -4.53
C ILE A 250 -5.48 8.76 -3.43
N GLN A 251 -5.08 9.51 -2.39
CA GLN A 251 -5.96 9.88 -1.29
C GLN A 251 -7.21 10.60 -1.78
N GLY A 252 -7.06 11.54 -2.72
CA GLY A 252 -8.22 12.25 -3.30
C GLY A 252 -9.22 11.30 -3.98
N LYS A 253 -8.72 10.24 -4.61
CA LYS A 253 -9.56 9.27 -5.34
C LYS A 253 -10.21 8.22 -4.42
N VAL A 254 -9.55 7.84 -3.31
CA VAL A 254 -10.03 6.75 -2.44
C VAL A 254 -10.76 7.23 -1.18
N ALA A 255 -10.84 8.54 -0.94
CA ALA A 255 -11.53 9.12 0.21
C ALA A 255 -13.01 8.70 0.30
N ASP A 256 -13.69 8.63 -0.85
CA ASP A 256 -15.09 8.21 -0.92
C ASP A 256 -15.31 6.71 -0.66
N ALA A 257 -14.24 5.92 -0.79
CA ALA A 257 -14.22 4.51 -0.41
C ALA A 257 -13.85 4.29 1.07
N GLY A 258 -13.68 5.36 1.87
CA GLY A 258 -13.36 5.27 3.29
C GLY A 258 -11.98 4.71 3.60
N LEU A 259 -11.03 4.88 2.67
CA LEU A 259 -9.65 4.45 2.80
C LEU A 259 -8.75 5.64 3.10
N GLU A 260 -7.73 5.42 3.92
CA GLU A 260 -6.69 6.39 4.22
C GLU A 260 -5.35 5.88 3.76
N ILE A 261 -4.66 6.68 2.94
CA ILE A 261 -3.32 6.39 2.47
C ILE A 261 -2.34 7.03 3.45
N ILE A 262 -1.55 6.20 4.09
CA ILE A 262 -0.56 6.64 5.07
C ILE A 262 0.69 7.13 4.35
N GLU A 263 1.18 6.30 3.42
CA GLU A 263 2.42 6.56 2.70
C GLU A 263 2.37 5.87 1.33
N ALA A 264 3.00 6.50 0.35
CA ALA A 264 3.32 5.87 -0.94
C ALA A 264 4.83 5.95 -1.14
N ARG A 265 5.45 4.89 -1.66
CA ARG A 265 6.88 4.84 -1.96
C ARG A 265 7.12 4.23 -3.33
N ILE A 266 8.05 4.81 -4.06
CA ILE A 266 8.55 4.22 -5.29
C ILE A 266 9.49 3.07 -4.91
N THR A 267 9.18 1.85 -5.32
CA THR A 267 9.97 0.64 -5.01
C THR A 267 10.87 0.23 -6.15
N TYR A 268 10.52 0.65 -7.36
CA TYR A 268 11.29 0.34 -8.56
C TYR A 268 11.17 1.49 -9.54
N LEU A 269 12.27 1.89 -10.13
CA LEU A 269 12.34 2.91 -11.17
C LEU A 269 13.52 2.62 -12.10
N ALA A 270 13.24 2.38 -13.36
CA ALA A 270 14.26 2.16 -14.38
C ALA A 270 13.72 2.56 -15.77
N TYR A 271 14.60 2.85 -16.70
CA TYR A 271 14.20 2.90 -18.11
C TYR A 271 13.74 1.52 -18.58
N ALA A 272 12.77 1.51 -19.48
CA ALA A 272 12.35 0.27 -20.10
C ALA A 272 13.56 -0.38 -20.84
N PRO A 273 13.66 -1.71 -20.86
CA PRO A 273 14.84 -2.43 -21.41
C PRO A 273 15.17 -2.03 -22.86
N GLU A 274 14.16 -1.66 -23.64
CA GLU A 274 14.32 -1.31 -25.05
C GLU A 274 15.15 -0.04 -25.26
N ILE A 275 15.14 0.90 -24.32
CA ILE A 275 15.83 2.18 -24.43
C ILE A 275 16.97 2.34 -23.43
N ALA A 276 17.09 1.44 -22.46
CA ALA A 276 18.05 1.56 -21.35
C ALA A 276 19.50 1.77 -21.83
N ALA A 277 19.96 1.02 -22.83
CA ALA A 277 21.29 1.14 -23.38
C ALA A 277 21.55 2.51 -24.05
N VAL A 278 20.57 3.00 -24.83
CA VAL A 278 20.66 4.28 -25.52
C VAL A 278 20.65 5.44 -24.52
N MET A 279 19.80 5.34 -23.46
CA MET A 279 19.74 6.36 -22.42
C MET A 279 21.02 6.39 -21.59
N LEU A 280 21.65 5.26 -21.32
CA LEU A 280 22.94 5.20 -20.66
C LEU A 280 24.02 5.91 -21.49
N GLN A 281 24.07 5.66 -22.82
CA GLN A 281 25.00 6.37 -23.70
C GLN A 281 24.76 7.89 -23.71
N ARG A 282 23.49 8.32 -23.73
CA ARG A 282 23.13 9.74 -23.63
C ARG A 282 23.61 10.36 -22.31
N GLN A 283 23.38 9.69 -21.18
CA GLN A 283 23.84 10.15 -19.87
C GLN A 283 25.36 10.25 -19.81
N GLN A 284 26.09 9.26 -20.36
CA GLN A 284 27.56 9.30 -20.45
C GLN A 284 28.05 10.46 -21.30
N ALA A 285 27.41 10.70 -22.47
CA ALA A 285 27.77 11.82 -23.34
C ALA A 285 27.53 13.18 -22.65
N SER A 286 26.38 13.36 -21.99
CA SER A 286 26.07 14.57 -21.21
C SER A 286 27.12 14.77 -20.10
N ALA A 287 27.38 13.74 -19.30
CA ALA A 287 28.36 13.83 -18.22
C ALA A 287 29.77 14.22 -18.71
N ILE A 288 30.20 13.72 -19.90
CA ILE A 288 31.47 14.11 -20.51
C ILE A 288 31.45 15.58 -20.91
N VAL A 289 30.36 16.07 -21.50
CA VAL A 289 30.23 17.49 -21.88
C VAL A 289 30.24 18.38 -20.65
N ASP A 290 29.48 18.02 -19.61
CA ASP A 290 29.41 18.79 -18.36
C ASP A 290 30.76 18.81 -17.65
N ALA A 291 31.46 17.67 -17.59
CA ALA A 291 32.81 17.61 -17.05
C ALA A 291 33.79 18.51 -17.82
N ARG A 292 33.72 18.48 -19.16
CA ARG A 292 34.57 19.38 -19.99
C ARG A 292 34.26 20.84 -19.77
N LYS A 293 32.97 21.20 -19.66
CA LYS A 293 32.56 22.57 -19.36
C LYS A 293 33.15 23.04 -18.03
N MET A 294 33.02 22.23 -16.96
CA MET A 294 33.63 22.53 -15.66
C MET A 294 35.14 22.70 -15.71
N ILE A 295 35.85 21.87 -16.53
CA ILE A 295 37.30 22.03 -16.72
C ILE A 295 37.62 23.34 -17.41
N VAL A 296 36.87 23.71 -18.45
CA VAL A 296 37.10 24.98 -19.17
C VAL A 296 36.80 26.17 -18.27
N ASP A 297 35.66 26.17 -17.57
CA ASP A 297 35.27 27.26 -16.66
C ASP A 297 36.31 27.43 -15.52
N GLY A 298 36.78 26.29 -14.96
CA GLY A 298 37.87 26.29 -13.97
C GLY A 298 39.18 26.77 -14.52
N ALA A 299 39.56 26.40 -15.76
CA ALA A 299 40.78 26.84 -16.42
C ALA A 299 40.74 28.37 -16.70
N VAL A 300 39.62 28.89 -17.18
CA VAL A 300 39.44 30.35 -17.41
C VAL A 300 39.57 31.08 -16.11
N GLY A 301 38.89 30.67 -15.02
CA GLY A 301 39.01 31.30 -13.71
C GLY A 301 40.43 31.26 -13.12
N MET A 302 41.19 30.18 -13.34
CA MET A 302 42.59 30.10 -12.93
C MET A 302 43.46 31.05 -13.73
N VAL A 303 43.24 31.19 -15.03
CA VAL A 303 43.98 32.13 -15.88
C VAL A 303 43.66 33.59 -15.49
N GLU A 304 42.41 33.92 -15.26
CA GLU A 304 42.00 35.25 -14.78
C GLU A 304 42.66 35.59 -13.46
N MET A 305 42.60 34.71 -12.47
CA MET A 305 43.30 34.92 -11.18
C MET A 305 44.82 35.07 -11.34
N ALA A 306 45.44 34.33 -12.24
CA ALA A 306 46.86 34.41 -12.49
C ALA A 306 47.27 35.76 -13.08
N LEU A 307 46.52 36.26 -14.06
CA LEU A 307 46.72 37.57 -14.67
C LEU A 307 46.48 38.71 -13.70
N GLU A 308 45.44 38.65 -12.89
CA GLU A 308 45.11 39.65 -11.87
C GLU A 308 46.23 39.75 -10.83
N ARG A 309 46.70 38.63 -10.27
CA ARG A 309 47.79 38.58 -9.30
C ARG A 309 49.15 39.04 -9.84
N LEU A 310 49.46 38.78 -11.12
CA LEU A 310 50.66 39.27 -11.77
C LEU A 310 50.61 40.78 -12.03
N SER A 311 49.43 41.30 -12.36
CA SER A 311 49.18 42.72 -12.53
C SER A 311 49.27 43.47 -11.20
N GLU A 312 48.63 42.97 -10.14
CA GLU A 312 48.68 43.61 -8.79
C GLU A 312 50.08 43.71 -8.20
N LYS A 313 50.90 42.67 -8.41
CA LYS A 313 52.28 42.61 -7.85
C LYS A 313 53.29 43.30 -8.71
N GLN A 314 52.91 43.86 -9.87
CA GLN A 314 53.83 44.52 -10.85
C GLN A 314 55.07 43.67 -11.14
N VAL A 315 54.94 42.35 -11.13
CA VAL A 315 56.08 41.40 -11.35
C VAL A 315 56.60 41.47 -12.78
N ILE A 316 55.69 41.74 -13.74
CA ILE A 316 56.01 41.83 -15.15
C ILE A 316 55.06 42.79 -15.84
N GLU A 317 55.54 43.79 -16.59
CA GLU A 317 54.74 44.55 -17.52
C GLU A 317 54.49 43.70 -18.78
N LEU A 318 53.28 43.18 -18.88
CA LEU A 318 52.81 42.40 -20.03
C LEU A 318 52.01 43.29 -20.99
N ASP A 319 52.51 43.41 -22.23
CA ASP A 319 51.72 43.98 -23.30
C ASP A 319 50.54 43.02 -23.66
N GLU A 320 49.54 43.53 -24.40
CA GLU A 320 48.34 42.77 -24.72
C GLU A 320 48.65 41.52 -25.57
N GLU A 321 49.66 41.57 -26.42
CA GLU A 321 50.09 40.42 -27.25
C GLU A 321 50.71 39.29 -26.42
N ARG A 322 51.52 39.60 -25.43
CA ARG A 322 52.11 38.65 -24.50
C ARG A 322 51.10 38.07 -23.57
N LYS A 323 50.14 38.88 -23.08
CA LYS A 323 48.98 38.39 -22.30
C LYS A 323 48.21 37.36 -23.11
N ALA A 324 47.84 37.65 -24.36
CA ALA A 324 47.09 36.75 -25.21
C ALA A 324 47.85 35.39 -25.46
N ALA A 325 49.17 35.47 -25.70
CA ALA A 325 50.02 34.29 -25.85
C ALA A 325 50.08 33.42 -24.57
N MET A 326 50.19 34.09 -23.41
CA MET A 326 50.21 33.39 -22.12
C MET A 326 48.90 32.74 -21.78
N VAL A 327 47.73 33.44 -22.02
CA VAL A 327 46.40 32.87 -21.89
C VAL A 327 46.20 31.65 -22.76
N SER A 328 46.58 31.75 -24.03
CA SER A 328 46.50 30.63 -24.96
C SER A 328 47.27 29.40 -24.49
N ASN A 329 48.55 29.59 -24.08
CA ASN A 329 49.42 28.54 -23.59
C ASN A 329 48.88 27.89 -22.31
N LEU A 330 48.40 28.70 -21.35
CA LEU A 330 47.83 28.21 -20.09
C LEU A 330 46.54 27.41 -20.33
N LEU A 331 45.63 27.89 -21.19
CA LEU A 331 44.41 27.19 -21.52
C LEU A 331 44.67 25.84 -22.20
N VAL A 332 45.67 25.78 -23.11
CA VAL A 332 46.07 24.52 -23.77
C VAL A 332 46.55 23.50 -22.73
N VAL A 333 47.37 23.95 -21.76
CA VAL A 333 47.87 23.08 -20.67
C VAL A 333 46.77 22.65 -19.72
N LEU A 334 45.90 23.57 -19.29
CA LEU A 334 44.87 23.32 -18.28
C LEU A 334 43.70 22.52 -18.87
N CYS A 335 43.33 22.73 -20.13
CA CYS A 335 42.23 22.03 -20.80
C CYS A 335 42.68 20.76 -21.51
N GLY A 336 44.00 20.50 -21.61
CA GLY A 336 44.55 19.32 -22.28
C GLY A 336 44.34 18.04 -21.52
N ASN A 337 43.98 16.96 -22.21
CA ASN A 337 43.80 15.63 -21.63
C ASN A 337 45.11 14.81 -21.44
N LYS A 338 46.27 15.37 -21.80
CA LYS A 338 47.57 14.72 -21.69
C LYS A 338 48.48 15.58 -20.85
N ASP A 339 49.35 14.93 -20.07
CA ASP A 339 50.37 15.62 -19.31
C ASP A 339 51.23 16.46 -20.26
N ALA A 340 51.33 17.76 -19.95
CA ALA A 340 52.13 18.68 -20.75
C ALA A 340 53.60 18.28 -20.61
N GLN A 341 54.22 17.90 -21.72
CA GLN A 341 55.68 17.70 -21.73
C GLN A 341 56.35 19.09 -21.98
N PRO A 342 57.10 19.60 -21.02
CA PRO A 342 57.77 20.88 -21.23
C PRO A 342 58.84 20.72 -22.33
N VAL A 343 58.59 21.37 -23.45
CA VAL A 343 59.61 21.51 -24.51
C VAL A 343 60.45 22.73 -24.15
N VAL A 344 61.63 22.49 -23.57
CA VAL A 344 62.59 23.56 -23.33
C VAL A 344 63.30 23.85 -24.66
N ASN A 345 62.92 24.95 -25.26
CA ASN A 345 63.63 25.48 -26.44
C ASN A 345 64.95 26.08 -25.96
N SER A 346 66.03 25.31 -26.00
CA SER A 346 67.38 25.76 -25.64
C SER A 346 68.10 26.47 -26.79
N GLY A 347 67.40 26.81 -27.87
CA GLY A 347 67.98 27.35 -29.06
C GLY A 347 67.82 28.90 -29.16
N SER A 348 68.94 29.53 -29.12
CA SER A 348 69.27 30.91 -29.46
C SER A 348 69.11 32.00 -28.40
N LEU A 349 70.10 32.05 -27.58
CA LEU A 349 70.70 33.32 -27.17
C LEU A 349 71.43 33.89 -28.37
N TYR A 350 70.77 34.68 -29.20
CA TYR A 350 71.38 35.72 -30.03
C TYR A 350 70.32 36.76 -30.36
#